data_8d7c1a44289fada3cb55935e320e9501
#
_entry.id   8d7c1a44289fada3cb55935e320e9501
#
_cell.length_a   1.000
_cell.length_b   1.000
_cell.length_c   1.000
_cell.angle_alpha   90.00
_cell.angle_beta   90.00
_cell.angle_gamma   90.00
#
_symmetry.space_group_name_H-M   'P 1'
#
loop_
_entity.id
_entity.type
_entity.pdbx_description
1 polymer ?
#
loop_
_entity_poly.entity_id
_entity_poly.type
_entity_poly.pdbx_seq_one_letter_code
_entity_poly.pdbx_strand_id
1 'polypeptide(L)'
;MTDELDLLRGADPVPADAERWRDRPLDFEGERRLRQLVSGARRRRTVRRVVMGVATATAGAVVAIALTVSGPASSPAVAAPVALRPHTSAADVSLTEIARRARAAAAAEPGKSVRGSHVQDWSLGLESGKDAVTVPQETLTRWNADGSGSLLVVATDPRHPGRPVIDDGYPPRTVHDGKVVRRESYPPGIDGANQSYFEPPPAGAAALRDYLAVWHPGADRDPDELLGAVQGFLRVWTPGPREIANLATLLSRDAGLRPAGRVTDRMGREGQAFVRTTAGLQQMVVLDPDDGRVLDMEETGTRDDPEYRLKAGDVLSYTAWLS
;
A
#
# COMPACT_ATOMS: atom_id res chain seq x y z
N MET A 1 -38.38 -29.80 4.85
CA MET A 1 -37.15 -29.01 5.07
C MET A 1 -36.50 -28.89 3.71
N THR A 2 -36.79 -27.82 2.98
CA THR A 2 -36.21 -27.57 1.63
C THR A 2 -34.77 -27.17 1.87
N ASP A 3 -33.86 -27.87 1.24
CA ASP A 3 -32.40 -27.63 1.36
C ASP A 3 -32.10 -26.22 0.82
N GLU A 4 -31.37 -25.40 1.59
CA GLU A 4 -30.94 -24.06 1.18
C GLU A 4 -30.19 -24.08 -0.17
N LEU A 5 -29.56 -25.21 -0.48
CA LEU A 5 -28.90 -25.46 -1.77
C LEU A 5 -29.90 -25.55 -2.94
N ASP A 6 -31.11 -26.05 -2.72
CA ASP A 6 -32.14 -26.11 -3.75
C ASP A 6 -32.76 -24.73 -4.03
N LEU A 7 -32.83 -23.86 -3.01
CA LEU A 7 -33.23 -22.47 -3.18
C LEU A 7 -32.18 -21.68 -3.96
N LEU A 8 -30.87 -21.92 -3.70
CA LEU A 8 -29.77 -21.29 -4.45
C LEU A 8 -29.72 -21.78 -5.91
N ARG A 9 -29.95 -23.07 -6.16
CA ARG A 9 -30.05 -23.61 -7.53
C ARG A 9 -31.25 -23.06 -8.30
N GLY A 10 -32.37 -22.82 -7.62
CA GLY A 10 -33.56 -22.22 -8.24
C GLY A 10 -33.42 -20.72 -8.52
N ALA A 11 -32.45 -20.04 -7.85
CA ALA A 11 -32.16 -18.64 -8.06
C ALA A 11 -31.02 -18.40 -9.07
N ASP A 12 -30.39 -19.46 -9.58
CA ASP A 12 -29.34 -19.36 -10.59
C ASP A 12 -29.95 -18.95 -11.95
N PRO A 13 -29.63 -17.74 -12.48
CA PRO A 13 -30.16 -17.31 -13.77
C PRO A 13 -29.53 -18.05 -14.97
N VAL A 14 -28.50 -18.90 -14.73
CA VAL A 14 -27.82 -19.66 -15.78
C VAL A 14 -28.23 -21.13 -15.68
N PRO A 15 -29.01 -21.67 -16.64
CA PRO A 15 -29.38 -23.08 -16.65
C PRO A 15 -28.14 -23.99 -16.64
N ALA A 16 -28.17 -25.06 -15.82
CA ALA A 16 -27.03 -25.98 -15.65
C ALA A 16 -26.58 -26.68 -16.95
N ASP A 17 -27.42 -26.71 -17.97
CA ASP A 17 -27.24 -27.31 -19.30
C ASP A 17 -26.84 -26.30 -20.39
N ALA A 18 -26.63 -25.04 -20.04
CA ALA A 18 -26.24 -24.00 -20.99
C ALA A 18 -24.75 -24.13 -21.37
N GLU A 19 -24.42 -25.11 -22.23
CA GLU A 19 -23.04 -25.33 -22.75
C GLU A 19 -22.39 -24.08 -23.34
N ARG A 20 -23.18 -23.15 -23.86
CA ARG A 20 -22.68 -21.89 -24.45
C ARG A 20 -21.95 -20.98 -23.49
N TRP A 21 -22.03 -21.22 -22.17
CA TRP A 21 -21.38 -20.40 -21.14
C TRP A 21 -20.21 -21.11 -20.47
N ARG A 22 -19.99 -22.40 -20.71
CA ARG A 22 -19.05 -23.22 -19.94
C ARG A 22 -17.59 -22.94 -20.22
N ASP A 23 -17.18 -22.60 -21.43
CA ASP A 23 -15.77 -22.51 -21.81
C ASP A 23 -15.47 -21.34 -22.75
N ARG A 24 -16.28 -20.30 -22.72
CA ARG A 24 -16.00 -19.10 -23.50
C ARG A 24 -15.06 -18.21 -22.71
N PRO A 25 -13.83 -17.95 -23.20
CA PRO A 25 -12.99 -16.94 -22.57
C PRO A 25 -13.75 -15.62 -22.53
N LEU A 26 -13.68 -14.93 -21.40
CA LEU A 26 -14.25 -13.60 -21.27
C LEU A 26 -13.58 -12.71 -22.33
N ASP A 27 -14.39 -11.86 -22.95
CA ASP A 27 -13.82 -10.80 -23.76
C ASP A 27 -13.04 -9.80 -22.90
N PHE A 28 -12.23 -8.97 -23.50
CA PHE A 28 -11.37 -8.00 -22.81
C PHE A 28 -12.15 -7.11 -21.82
N GLU A 29 -13.39 -6.76 -22.15
CA GLU A 29 -14.24 -5.95 -21.29
C GLU A 29 -14.80 -6.76 -20.11
N GLY A 30 -15.18 -8.00 -20.32
CA GLY A 30 -15.63 -8.93 -19.27
C GLY A 30 -14.50 -9.25 -18.28
N GLU A 31 -13.30 -9.51 -18.77
CA GLU A 31 -12.12 -9.71 -17.91
C GLU A 31 -11.73 -8.44 -17.13
N ARG A 32 -11.88 -7.28 -17.75
CA ARG A 32 -11.65 -5.99 -17.08
C ARG A 32 -12.66 -5.77 -15.96
N ARG A 33 -13.96 -6.03 -16.19
CA ARG A 33 -15.01 -5.94 -15.17
C ARG A 33 -14.80 -6.94 -14.05
N LEU A 34 -14.43 -8.18 -14.37
CA LEU A 34 -14.13 -9.20 -13.37
C LEU A 34 -12.95 -8.77 -12.49
N ARG A 35 -11.88 -8.25 -13.09
CA ARG A 35 -10.72 -7.70 -12.34
C ARG A 35 -11.12 -6.55 -11.44
N GLN A 36 -11.96 -5.63 -11.89
CA GLN A 36 -12.48 -4.53 -11.08
C GLN A 36 -13.32 -5.03 -9.89
N LEU A 37 -14.16 -6.04 -10.11
CA LEU A 37 -14.95 -6.66 -9.04
C LEU A 37 -14.07 -7.38 -8.02
N VAL A 38 -13.08 -8.15 -8.47
CA VAL A 38 -12.15 -8.88 -7.60
C VAL A 38 -11.23 -7.94 -6.83
N SER A 39 -10.70 -6.90 -7.47
CA SER A 39 -9.88 -5.88 -6.80
C SER A 39 -10.69 -5.05 -5.81
N GLY A 40 -11.90 -4.64 -6.18
CA GLY A 40 -12.84 -3.95 -5.29
C GLY A 40 -13.28 -4.82 -4.11
N ALA A 41 -13.48 -6.12 -4.31
CA ALA A 41 -13.81 -7.07 -3.24
C ALA A 41 -12.61 -7.33 -2.32
N ARG A 42 -11.39 -7.46 -2.87
CA ARG A 42 -10.15 -7.56 -2.08
C ARG A 42 -9.91 -6.30 -1.25
N ARG A 43 -10.12 -5.13 -1.85
CA ARG A 43 -9.95 -3.84 -1.18
C ARG A 43 -11.01 -3.62 -0.11
N ARG A 44 -12.28 -3.92 -0.37
CA ARG A 44 -13.33 -3.90 0.66
C ARG A 44 -13.00 -4.84 1.82
N ARG A 45 -12.32 -5.96 1.57
CA ARG A 45 -11.79 -6.84 2.61
C ARG A 45 -10.58 -6.26 3.32
N THR A 46 -9.69 -5.55 2.63
CA THR A 46 -8.50 -4.92 3.24
C THR A 46 -8.89 -3.67 4.03
N VAL A 47 -9.70 -2.77 3.47
CA VAL A 47 -10.23 -1.60 4.18
C VAL A 47 -11.21 -2.01 5.29
N ARG A 48 -12.06 -3.03 5.09
CA ARG A 48 -12.85 -3.61 6.17
C ARG A 48 -12.02 -4.34 7.22
N ARG A 49 -10.88 -4.92 6.85
CA ARG A 49 -9.94 -5.50 7.84
C ARG A 49 -9.23 -4.45 8.66
N VAL A 50 -9.06 -3.25 8.14
CA VAL A 50 -8.51 -2.10 8.88
C VAL A 50 -9.58 -1.30 9.62
N VAL A 51 -10.85 -1.31 9.15
CA VAL A 51 -11.93 -0.47 9.70
C VAL A 51 -13.10 -1.28 10.31
N MET A 52 -13.29 -2.55 9.92
CA MET A 52 -14.29 -3.43 10.49
C MET A 52 -13.78 -4.87 10.47
N GLY A 53 -13.39 -5.40 11.62
CA GLY A 53 -13.33 -6.82 11.88
C GLY A 53 -14.72 -7.41 11.70
N VAL A 54 -14.99 -8.05 10.58
CA VAL A 54 -16.23 -8.81 10.40
C VAL A 54 -15.98 -10.22 10.87
N ALA A 55 -16.68 -10.56 11.94
CA ALA A 55 -16.91 -11.91 12.37
C ALA A 55 -17.46 -12.75 11.20
N THR A 56 -16.71 -13.73 10.76
CA THR A 56 -17.28 -14.97 10.24
C THR A 56 -16.78 -16.08 11.14
N ALA A 57 -17.70 -16.54 11.97
CA ALA A 57 -17.52 -17.70 12.80
C ALA A 57 -17.28 -18.92 11.91
N THR A 58 -16.06 -19.46 11.96
CA THR A 58 -15.84 -20.89 11.77
C THR A 58 -15.13 -21.39 13.00
N ALA A 59 -15.84 -22.25 13.72
CA ALA A 59 -15.33 -22.96 14.88
C ALA A 59 -14.09 -23.78 14.46
N GLY A 60 -12.96 -23.50 15.10
CA GLY A 60 -11.72 -24.23 14.92
C GLY A 60 -10.78 -23.92 16.07
N ALA A 61 -10.67 -24.85 16.97
CA ALA A 61 -9.71 -25.09 18.07
C ALA A 61 -8.77 -23.93 18.44
N VAL A 62 -9.03 -23.32 19.58
CA VAL A 62 -8.09 -22.47 20.31
C VAL A 62 -6.97 -23.38 20.82
N VAL A 63 -5.80 -23.34 20.16
CA VAL A 63 -4.55 -23.81 20.75
C VAL A 63 -3.89 -22.59 21.37
N ALA A 64 -4.02 -22.45 22.68
CA ALA A 64 -3.22 -21.53 23.46
C ALA A 64 -1.76 -22.01 23.43
N ILE A 65 -0.93 -21.43 22.55
CA ILE A 65 0.51 -21.62 22.61
C ILE A 65 1.05 -20.59 23.59
N ALA A 66 1.31 -21.05 24.82
CA ALA A 66 2.13 -20.30 25.75
C ALA A 66 3.52 -20.11 25.13
N LEU A 67 3.89 -18.87 24.84
CA LEU A 67 5.25 -18.49 24.48
C LEU A 67 6.14 -18.64 25.71
N THR A 68 6.68 -19.85 25.97
CA THR A 68 7.79 -20.03 26.90
C THR A 68 9.07 -19.64 26.19
N VAL A 69 9.39 -18.35 26.21
CA VAL A 69 10.73 -17.88 25.82
C VAL A 69 11.64 -18.07 27.03
N SER A 70 12.37 -19.19 27.07
CA SER A 70 13.46 -19.45 28.03
C SER A 70 14.77 -18.97 27.40
N GLY A 71 15.09 -17.70 27.57
CA GLY A 71 16.35 -17.04 27.24
C GLY A 71 16.35 -15.63 27.82
N PRO A 72 17.51 -14.93 28.01
CA PRO A 72 17.48 -13.55 28.42
C PRO A 72 16.66 -12.79 27.41
N ALA A 73 15.48 -12.36 27.85
CA ALA A 73 14.46 -11.74 27.01
C ALA A 73 14.98 -10.40 26.46
N SER A 74 15.59 -10.44 25.30
CA SER A 74 15.53 -9.29 24.40
C SER A 74 14.07 -9.18 23.94
N SER A 75 13.29 -8.31 24.58
CA SER A 75 11.97 -7.96 24.09
C SER A 75 12.05 -7.77 22.58
N PRO A 76 11.16 -8.38 21.78
CA PRO A 76 11.17 -8.14 20.35
C PRO A 76 11.15 -6.63 20.12
N ALA A 77 12.03 -6.14 19.27
CA ALA A 77 12.27 -4.71 19.05
C ALA A 77 11.14 -4.04 18.25
N VAL A 78 9.94 -4.48 18.45
CA VAL A 78 8.80 -4.03 17.64
C VAL A 78 7.83 -3.23 18.52
N ALA A 79 8.36 -2.18 19.15
CA ALA A 79 7.49 -1.12 19.58
C ALA A 79 6.88 -0.47 18.33
N ALA A 80 5.55 -0.26 18.34
CA ALA A 80 4.87 0.49 17.28
C ALA A 80 5.66 1.79 17.01
N PRO A 81 5.91 2.14 15.75
CA PRO A 81 6.62 3.36 15.45
C PRO A 81 5.84 4.55 15.98
N VAL A 82 6.54 5.51 16.58
CA VAL A 82 5.93 6.79 16.97
C VAL A 82 5.56 7.54 15.69
N ALA A 83 4.35 8.12 15.62
CA ALA A 83 3.91 8.92 14.48
C ALA A 83 4.91 10.06 14.17
N LEU A 84 5.12 10.31 12.90
CA LEU A 84 5.94 11.44 12.45
C LEU A 84 5.34 12.75 12.95
N ARG A 85 6.19 13.67 13.36
CA ARG A 85 5.79 14.98 13.93
C ARG A 85 6.34 16.11 13.07
N PRO A 86 5.57 16.58 12.09
CA PRO A 86 5.95 17.76 11.34
C PRO A 86 6.04 18.98 12.25
N HIS A 87 6.93 19.91 11.92
CA HIS A 87 7.06 21.19 12.57
C HIS A 87 6.98 22.33 11.56
N THR A 88 6.22 23.36 11.87
CA THR A 88 6.09 24.53 11.01
C THR A 88 7.39 25.33 11.00
N SER A 89 7.83 25.73 9.82
CA SER A 89 9.06 26.46 9.58
C SER A 89 8.83 27.62 8.60
N ALA A 90 9.63 28.65 8.67
CA ALA A 90 9.65 29.72 7.66
C ALA A 90 10.09 29.20 6.27
N ALA A 91 10.71 28.01 6.22
CA ALA A 91 11.13 27.34 5.00
C ALA A 91 10.06 26.37 4.44
N ASP A 92 8.83 26.37 5.00
CA ASP A 92 7.75 25.53 4.50
C ASP A 92 7.40 25.89 3.06
N VAL A 93 7.23 24.84 2.24
CA VAL A 93 6.92 24.95 0.83
C VAL A 93 5.50 24.45 0.57
N SER A 94 4.70 25.22 -0.17
CA SER A 94 3.36 24.78 -0.54
C SER A 94 3.41 23.66 -1.58
N LEU A 95 2.38 22.81 -1.59
CA LEU A 95 2.28 21.71 -2.55
C LEU A 95 2.24 22.21 -4.01
N THR A 96 1.63 23.37 -4.24
CA THR A 96 1.63 24.03 -5.56
C THR A 96 3.03 24.45 -5.98
N GLU A 97 3.83 24.97 -5.05
CA GLU A 97 5.21 25.35 -5.32
C GLU A 97 6.09 24.12 -5.57
N ILE A 98 5.91 23.03 -4.81
CA ILE A 98 6.59 21.75 -5.06
C ILE A 98 6.24 21.24 -6.46
N ALA A 99 4.96 21.24 -6.84
CA ALA A 99 4.54 20.84 -8.18
C ALA A 99 5.14 21.74 -9.29
N ARG A 100 5.37 23.02 -9.02
CA ARG A 100 6.06 23.93 -9.94
C ARG A 100 7.54 23.57 -10.09
N ARG A 101 8.23 23.31 -8.97
CA ARG A 101 9.65 22.89 -8.94
C ARG A 101 9.84 21.55 -9.65
N ALA A 102 8.98 20.58 -9.38
CA ALA A 102 9.00 19.27 -10.05
C ALA A 102 8.89 19.41 -11.57
N ARG A 103 8.00 20.29 -12.08
CA ARG A 103 7.91 20.57 -13.51
C ARG A 103 9.17 21.21 -14.07
N ALA A 104 9.79 22.12 -13.33
CA ALA A 104 11.05 22.72 -13.75
C ALA A 104 12.19 21.69 -13.79
N ALA A 105 12.30 20.82 -12.79
CA ALA A 105 13.26 19.73 -12.75
C ALA A 105 13.05 18.76 -13.92
N ALA A 106 11.81 18.37 -14.21
CA ALA A 106 11.48 17.48 -15.33
C ALA A 106 11.82 18.09 -16.70
N ALA A 107 11.79 19.41 -16.84
CA ALA A 107 12.19 20.10 -18.05
C ALA A 107 13.72 20.19 -18.21
N ALA A 108 14.44 20.30 -17.08
CA ALA A 108 15.90 20.38 -17.06
C ALA A 108 16.58 19.02 -17.26
N GLU A 109 16.05 17.98 -16.63
CA GLU A 109 16.62 16.63 -16.65
C GLU A 109 15.54 15.60 -17.04
N PRO A 110 15.29 15.39 -18.32
CA PRO A 110 14.33 14.38 -18.77
C PRO A 110 14.87 12.99 -18.45
N GLY A 111 14.07 12.20 -17.73
CA GLY A 111 14.36 10.81 -17.38
C GLY A 111 13.17 9.91 -17.69
N LYS A 112 13.38 8.61 -17.67
CA LYS A 112 12.33 7.61 -17.87
C LYS A 112 11.97 6.95 -16.55
N SER A 113 10.69 6.64 -16.37
CA SER A 113 10.26 5.75 -15.30
C SER A 113 10.84 4.35 -15.49
N VAL A 114 11.21 3.72 -14.40
CA VAL A 114 11.70 2.35 -14.36
C VAL A 114 10.63 1.48 -13.71
N ARG A 115 10.32 0.35 -14.34
CA ARG A 115 9.40 -0.61 -13.75
C ARG A 115 10.12 -1.42 -12.69
N GLY A 116 9.67 -1.25 -11.47
CA GLY A 116 10.27 -1.78 -10.26
C GLY A 116 10.22 -0.75 -9.15
N SER A 117 10.43 -1.20 -7.93
CA SER A 117 10.41 -0.35 -6.75
C SER A 117 11.30 -0.92 -5.66
N HIS A 118 11.79 -0.05 -4.79
CA HIS A 118 12.49 -0.40 -3.58
C HIS A 118 11.81 0.32 -2.42
N VAL A 119 11.19 -0.42 -1.53
CA VAL A 119 10.37 0.14 -0.45
C VAL A 119 10.71 -0.46 0.89
N GLN A 120 10.66 0.36 1.94
CA GLN A 120 10.62 -0.05 3.32
C GLN A 120 9.22 0.17 3.87
N ASP A 121 8.61 -0.88 4.38
CA ASP A 121 7.27 -0.87 4.95
C ASP A 121 7.28 -1.16 6.44
N TRP A 122 6.34 -0.52 7.17
CA TRP A 122 5.88 -0.93 8.48
C TRP A 122 4.36 -1.02 8.43
N SER A 123 3.83 -2.18 8.72
CA SER A 123 2.38 -2.39 8.81
C SER A 123 2.00 -2.97 10.16
N LEU A 124 0.79 -2.67 10.62
CA LEU A 124 0.24 -3.30 11.80
C LEU A 124 -0.49 -4.60 11.42
N GLY A 125 -0.05 -5.70 12.01
CA GLY A 125 -0.84 -6.92 12.08
C GLY A 125 -1.86 -6.78 13.20
N LEU A 126 -3.14 -6.79 12.83
CA LEU A 126 -4.26 -6.62 13.76
C LEU A 126 -4.98 -7.95 13.96
N GLU A 127 -5.19 -8.32 15.22
CA GLU A 127 -6.03 -9.45 15.61
C GLU A 127 -6.93 -9.01 16.77
N SER A 128 -8.26 -9.23 16.62
CA SER A 128 -9.24 -8.80 17.62
C SER A 128 -8.89 -9.32 19.03
N GLY A 129 -8.87 -8.42 20.01
CA GLY A 129 -8.56 -8.73 21.41
C GLY A 129 -7.07 -8.95 21.72
N LYS A 130 -6.17 -8.88 20.74
CA LYS A 130 -4.72 -8.97 20.93
C LYS A 130 -4.04 -7.62 20.71
N ASP A 131 -2.83 -7.50 21.24
CA ASP A 131 -2.00 -6.33 20.97
C ASP A 131 -1.55 -6.33 19.51
N ALA A 132 -1.59 -5.17 18.88
CA ALA A 132 -1.15 -4.98 17.52
C ALA A 132 0.36 -5.25 17.39
N VAL A 133 0.76 -5.88 16.29
CA VAL A 133 2.15 -6.25 16.03
C VAL A 133 2.65 -5.49 14.81
N THR A 134 3.78 -4.79 14.96
CA THR A 134 4.43 -4.12 13.83
C THR A 134 5.24 -5.13 13.01
N VAL A 135 5.01 -5.14 11.70
CA VAL A 135 5.72 -6.00 10.73
C VAL A 135 6.56 -5.11 9.81
N PRO A 136 7.87 -5.01 10.06
CA PRO A 136 8.77 -4.25 9.20
C PRO A 136 9.29 -5.11 8.06
N GLN A 137 9.23 -4.59 6.82
CA GLN A 137 9.68 -5.31 5.63
C GLN A 137 10.35 -4.37 4.64
N GLU A 138 11.44 -4.84 4.04
CA GLU A 138 12.03 -4.25 2.86
C GLU A 138 11.62 -5.07 1.63
N THR A 139 11.08 -4.41 0.61
CA THR A 139 10.62 -5.05 -0.62
C THR A 139 11.36 -4.47 -1.81
N LEU A 140 12.02 -5.33 -2.57
CA LEU A 140 12.67 -4.99 -3.84
C LEU A 140 11.96 -5.71 -4.98
N THR A 141 11.38 -4.96 -5.89
CA THR A 141 10.76 -5.46 -7.12
C THR A 141 11.55 -4.96 -8.32
N ARG A 142 11.88 -5.86 -9.26
CA ARG A 142 12.58 -5.51 -10.50
C ARG A 142 11.90 -6.16 -11.68
N TRP A 143 11.83 -5.44 -12.79
CA TRP A 143 11.29 -5.92 -14.05
C TRP A 143 12.22 -5.62 -15.20
N ASN A 144 12.37 -6.59 -16.09
CA ASN A 144 13.11 -6.45 -17.34
C ASN A 144 12.19 -6.06 -18.50
N ALA A 145 12.76 -5.62 -19.60
CA ALA A 145 12.01 -5.22 -20.78
C ALA A 145 11.22 -6.36 -21.44
N ASP A 146 11.64 -7.61 -21.24
CA ASP A 146 10.97 -8.81 -21.74
C ASP A 146 9.80 -9.27 -20.84
N GLY A 147 9.47 -8.50 -19.79
CA GLY A 147 8.43 -8.83 -18.83
C GLY A 147 8.85 -9.85 -17.75
N SER A 148 10.10 -10.34 -17.80
CA SER A 148 10.63 -11.11 -16.67
C SER A 148 10.89 -10.20 -15.48
N GLY A 149 10.89 -10.78 -14.27
CA GLY A 149 11.08 -9.96 -13.08
C GLY A 149 11.44 -10.77 -11.85
N SER A 150 11.66 -10.06 -10.75
CA SER A 150 11.90 -10.66 -9.44
C SER A 150 11.30 -9.82 -8.32
N LEU A 151 10.90 -10.52 -7.28
CA LEU A 151 10.46 -9.95 -6.01
C LEU A 151 11.33 -10.53 -4.89
N LEU A 152 11.86 -9.66 -4.06
CA LEU A 152 12.56 -10.03 -2.83
C LEU A 152 11.89 -9.27 -1.67
N VAL A 153 11.46 -10.01 -0.63
CA VAL A 153 10.95 -9.44 0.61
C VAL A 153 11.82 -9.91 1.77
N VAL A 154 12.28 -8.95 2.55
CA VAL A 154 13.17 -9.18 3.70
C VAL A 154 12.50 -8.61 4.94
N ALA A 155 12.40 -9.40 5.99
CA ALA A 155 11.96 -8.92 7.30
C ALA A 155 13.12 -8.15 7.93
N THR A 156 13.00 -6.82 8.02
CA THR A 156 14.06 -5.94 8.53
C THR A 156 13.51 -4.59 9.02
N ASP A 157 14.09 -4.08 10.10
CA ASP A 157 13.82 -2.73 10.60
C ASP A 157 15.12 -1.92 10.63
N PRO A 158 15.36 -1.04 9.63
CA PRO A 158 16.59 -0.26 9.56
C PRO A 158 16.78 0.72 10.73
N ARG A 159 15.73 1.00 11.51
CA ARG A 159 15.85 1.81 12.74
C ARG A 159 16.52 1.04 13.88
N HIS A 160 16.49 -0.29 13.84
CA HIS A 160 17.00 -1.16 14.87
C HIS A 160 17.79 -2.34 14.27
N PRO A 161 18.86 -2.07 13.52
CA PRO A 161 19.59 -3.12 12.80
C PRO A 161 20.12 -4.18 13.75
N GLY A 162 20.02 -5.43 13.31
CA GLY A 162 20.46 -6.61 14.07
C GLY A 162 19.52 -7.06 15.19
N ARG A 163 18.40 -6.37 15.42
CA ARG A 163 17.39 -6.83 16.39
C ARG A 163 16.37 -7.76 15.72
N PRO A 164 15.88 -8.78 16.46
CA PRO A 164 14.81 -9.62 15.94
C PRO A 164 13.58 -8.80 15.54
N VAL A 165 12.97 -9.17 14.43
CA VAL A 165 11.76 -8.56 13.86
C VAL A 165 10.62 -9.57 13.74
N ILE A 166 9.42 -9.11 13.47
CA ILE A 166 8.26 -9.97 13.21
C ILE A 166 8.07 -10.09 11.69
N ASP A 167 7.91 -11.31 11.20
CA ASP A 167 7.56 -11.57 9.80
C ASP A 167 6.04 -11.49 9.56
N ASP A 168 5.63 -11.43 8.28
CA ASP A 168 4.24 -11.39 7.84
C ASP A 168 3.58 -12.78 7.76
N GLY A 169 4.20 -13.81 8.38
CA GLY A 169 3.64 -15.15 8.44
C GLY A 169 2.31 -15.21 9.19
N TYR A 170 1.53 -16.24 8.93
CA TYR A 170 0.31 -16.51 9.69
C TYR A 170 0.42 -17.86 10.42
N PRO A 171 0.56 -17.85 11.75
CA PRO A 171 0.72 -16.70 12.65
C PRO A 171 2.06 -15.96 12.44
N PRO A 172 2.14 -14.66 12.77
CA PRO A 172 3.39 -13.88 12.73
C PRO A 172 4.45 -14.51 13.64
N ARG A 173 5.73 -14.50 13.21
CA ARG A 173 6.83 -15.12 13.94
C ARG A 173 7.97 -14.13 14.14
N THR A 174 8.63 -14.25 15.29
CA THR A 174 9.89 -13.56 15.52
C THR A 174 10.99 -14.21 14.69
N VAL A 175 11.70 -13.41 13.90
CA VAL A 175 12.78 -13.84 13.03
C VAL A 175 14.00 -12.94 13.20
N HIS A 176 15.18 -13.38 12.75
CA HIS A 176 16.36 -12.53 12.75
C HIS A 176 16.19 -11.39 11.72
N ASP A 177 16.75 -10.23 12.02
CA ASP A 177 16.85 -9.12 11.08
C ASP A 177 17.58 -9.54 9.80
N GLY A 178 17.08 -9.12 8.65
CA GLY A 178 17.60 -9.51 7.33
C GLY A 178 17.12 -10.87 6.82
N LYS A 179 16.15 -11.54 7.50
CA LYS A 179 15.59 -12.79 6.99
C LYS A 179 14.81 -12.57 5.70
N VAL A 180 15.17 -13.30 4.66
CA VAL A 180 14.35 -13.37 3.43
C VAL A 180 13.08 -14.17 3.75
N VAL A 181 11.92 -13.49 3.68
CA VAL A 181 10.60 -14.08 3.92
C VAL A 181 9.91 -14.49 2.64
N ARG A 182 10.25 -13.81 1.51
CA ARG A 182 9.73 -14.17 0.19
C ARG A 182 10.75 -13.85 -0.91
N ARG A 183 10.89 -14.79 -1.84
CA ARG A 183 11.67 -14.59 -3.06
C ARG A 183 10.90 -15.23 -4.21
N GLU A 184 10.62 -14.44 -5.23
CA GLU A 184 9.90 -14.88 -6.42
C GLU A 184 10.68 -14.46 -7.67
N SER A 185 10.57 -15.28 -8.71
CA SER A 185 11.09 -14.96 -10.04
C SER A 185 9.98 -15.15 -11.05
N TYR A 186 9.81 -14.20 -11.91
CA TYR A 186 8.78 -14.18 -12.94
C TYR A 186 9.44 -14.40 -14.29
N PRO A 187 9.07 -15.46 -15.03
CA PRO A 187 9.63 -15.70 -16.36
C PRO A 187 9.15 -14.67 -17.38
N PRO A 188 9.82 -14.53 -18.54
CA PRO A 188 9.36 -13.69 -19.63
C PRO A 188 7.97 -14.09 -20.10
N GLY A 189 7.15 -13.10 -20.50
CA GLY A 189 5.80 -13.36 -21.02
C GLY A 189 4.79 -13.77 -19.96
N ILE A 190 5.09 -13.66 -18.67
CA ILE A 190 4.03 -13.59 -17.67
C ILE A 190 3.15 -12.42 -18.07
N ASP A 191 1.93 -12.80 -18.44
CA ASP A 191 0.94 -11.87 -18.93
C ASP A 191 0.71 -10.78 -17.87
N GLY A 192 1.13 -9.56 -18.20
CA GLY A 192 0.92 -8.39 -17.36
C GLY A 192 -0.55 -8.08 -17.12
N ALA A 193 -1.45 -8.79 -17.79
CA ALA A 193 -2.88 -8.70 -17.65
C ALA A 193 -3.37 -8.87 -16.20
N ASN A 194 -2.63 -9.59 -15.36
CA ASN A 194 -2.95 -9.82 -13.95
C ASN A 194 -2.21 -8.89 -12.99
N GLN A 195 -1.38 -7.95 -13.49
CA GLN A 195 -0.62 -7.05 -12.63
C GLN A 195 -1.14 -5.61 -12.78
N SER A 196 -1.49 -5.00 -11.65
CA SER A 196 -1.82 -3.58 -11.61
C SER A 196 -0.65 -2.75 -12.15
N TYR A 197 -0.95 -1.69 -12.90
CA TYR A 197 0.04 -0.77 -13.44
C TYR A 197 1.09 -1.43 -14.34
N PHE A 198 0.71 -2.44 -15.12
CA PHE A 198 1.66 -3.12 -16.00
C PHE A 198 2.19 -2.22 -17.12
N GLU A 199 1.33 -1.43 -17.75
CA GLU A 199 1.70 -0.55 -18.84
C GLU A 199 2.48 0.69 -18.34
N PRO A 200 3.38 1.25 -19.16
CA PRO A 200 4.08 2.47 -18.81
C PRO A 200 3.12 3.62 -18.46
N PRO A 201 3.46 4.44 -17.47
CA PRO A 201 2.64 5.59 -17.11
C PRO A 201 2.54 6.58 -18.27
N PRO A 202 1.34 7.12 -18.54
CA PRO A 202 1.11 8.05 -19.63
C PRO A 202 1.70 9.44 -19.35
N ALA A 203 1.90 10.22 -20.41
CA ALA A 203 2.31 11.60 -20.30
C ALA A 203 1.14 12.49 -19.85
N GLY A 204 1.40 13.40 -18.91
CA GLY A 204 0.45 14.40 -18.43
C GLY A 204 -0.41 13.96 -17.23
N ALA A 205 -0.68 14.92 -16.34
CA ALA A 205 -1.34 14.66 -15.07
C ALA A 205 -2.78 14.12 -15.23
N ALA A 206 -3.54 14.63 -16.21
CA ALA A 206 -4.91 14.15 -16.44
C ALA A 206 -4.91 12.68 -16.90
N ALA A 207 -4.08 12.33 -17.88
CA ALA A 207 -3.97 10.95 -18.35
C ALA A 207 -3.42 10.01 -17.26
N LEU A 208 -2.51 10.50 -16.41
CA LEU A 208 -2.03 9.74 -15.26
C LEU A 208 -3.16 9.48 -14.24
N ARG A 209 -4.04 10.45 -13.98
CA ARG A 209 -5.21 10.25 -13.13
C ARG A 209 -6.14 9.16 -13.67
N ASP A 210 -6.44 9.20 -14.97
CA ASP A 210 -7.28 8.19 -15.61
C ASP A 210 -6.62 6.81 -15.55
N TYR A 211 -5.32 6.73 -15.77
CA TYR A 211 -4.53 5.51 -15.62
C TYR A 211 -4.56 4.95 -14.19
N LEU A 212 -4.43 5.81 -13.18
CA LEU A 212 -4.55 5.41 -11.78
C LEU A 212 -5.96 4.87 -11.48
N ALA A 213 -7.00 5.51 -12.02
CA ALA A 213 -8.40 5.12 -11.81
C ALA A 213 -8.75 3.76 -12.43
N VAL A 214 -8.01 3.29 -13.43
CA VAL A 214 -8.18 1.93 -13.99
C VAL A 214 -7.93 0.87 -12.92
N TRP A 215 -6.94 1.05 -12.08
CA TRP A 215 -6.52 0.09 -11.07
C TRP A 215 -7.08 0.39 -9.67
N HIS A 216 -7.45 1.64 -9.43
CA HIS A 216 -8.12 2.10 -8.21
C HIS A 216 -9.40 2.85 -8.59
N PRO A 217 -10.52 2.15 -8.79
CA PRO A 217 -11.80 2.77 -9.11
C PRO A 217 -12.18 3.80 -8.05
N GLY A 218 -12.41 5.03 -8.48
CA GLY A 218 -12.67 6.17 -7.59
C GLY A 218 -11.50 7.14 -7.43
N ALA A 219 -10.27 6.80 -7.83
CA ALA A 219 -9.11 7.70 -7.77
C ALA A 219 -9.30 9.00 -8.59
N ASP A 220 -10.25 9.02 -9.50
CA ASP A 220 -10.63 10.17 -10.30
C ASP A 220 -11.54 11.17 -9.58
N ARG A 221 -12.12 10.82 -8.43
CA ARG A 221 -13.14 11.61 -7.72
C ARG A 221 -13.07 11.56 -6.19
N ASP A 222 -12.34 10.61 -5.62
CA ASP A 222 -12.17 10.45 -4.19
C ASP A 222 -10.69 10.60 -3.81
N PRO A 223 -10.33 11.62 -3.01
CA PRO A 223 -8.96 11.82 -2.57
C PRO A 223 -8.33 10.64 -1.82
N ASP A 224 -9.09 9.87 -1.05
CA ASP A 224 -8.56 8.70 -0.34
C ASP A 224 -8.20 7.59 -1.33
N GLU A 225 -9.05 7.41 -2.37
CA GLU A 225 -8.79 6.49 -3.46
C GLU A 225 -7.58 6.93 -4.29
N LEU A 226 -7.40 8.24 -4.49
CA LEU A 226 -6.25 8.79 -5.20
C LEU A 226 -4.95 8.52 -4.44
N LEU A 227 -4.89 8.74 -3.13
CA LEU A 227 -3.71 8.45 -2.33
C LEU A 227 -3.35 6.97 -2.35
N GLY A 228 -4.36 6.08 -2.22
CA GLY A 228 -4.17 4.64 -2.36
C GLY A 228 -3.68 4.23 -3.75
N ALA A 229 -4.17 4.89 -4.80
CA ALA A 229 -3.73 4.65 -6.18
C ALA A 229 -2.28 5.09 -6.40
N VAL A 230 -1.89 6.25 -5.86
CA VAL A 230 -0.50 6.74 -5.91
C VAL A 230 0.44 5.78 -5.18
N GLN A 231 0.07 5.31 -3.99
CA GLN A 231 0.84 4.32 -3.25
C GLN A 231 1.00 3.02 -4.05
N GLY A 232 -0.10 2.51 -4.63
CA GLY A 232 -0.08 1.31 -5.47
C GLY A 232 0.80 1.47 -6.71
N PHE A 233 0.74 2.63 -7.37
CA PHE A 233 1.59 2.96 -8.52
C PHE A 233 3.07 2.97 -8.15
N LEU A 234 3.44 3.64 -7.07
CA LEU A 234 4.83 3.75 -6.61
C LEU A 234 5.42 2.42 -6.11
N ARG A 235 4.58 1.43 -5.82
CA ARG A 235 5.04 0.05 -5.53
C ARG A 235 5.43 -0.74 -6.80
N VAL A 236 5.00 -0.26 -7.96
CA VAL A 236 5.28 -0.92 -9.26
C VAL A 236 6.27 -0.13 -10.10
N TRP A 237 6.25 1.18 -9.98
CA TRP A 237 7.08 2.08 -10.77
C TRP A 237 7.95 2.97 -9.89
N THR A 238 9.23 3.09 -10.22
CA THR A 238 10.07 4.22 -9.84
C THR A 238 9.87 5.30 -10.90
N PRO A 239 9.11 6.36 -10.59
CA PRO A 239 8.76 7.39 -11.57
C PRO A 239 9.98 8.20 -11.98
N GLY A 240 10.03 8.56 -13.27
CA GLY A 240 10.98 9.54 -13.77
C GLY A 240 10.52 10.99 -13.47
N PRO A 241 11.36 11.99 -13.75
CA PRO A 241 11.06 13.39 -13.41
C PRO A 241 9.72 13.89 -13.93
N ARG A 242 9.33 13.45 -15.13
CA ARG A 242 8.03 13.84 -15.73
C ARG A 242 6.85 13.25 -14.94
N GLU A 243 6.93 12.00 -14.55
CA GLU A 243 5.88 11.33 -13.76
C GLU A 243 5.82 11.88 -12.34
N ILE A 244 6.97 12.22 -11.74
CA ILE A 244 7.04 12.93 -10.45
C ILE A 244 6.29 14.26 -10.55
N ALA A 245 6.55 15.06 -11.58
CA ALA A 245 5.87 16.33 -11.80
C ALA A 245 4.35 16.18 -12.01
N ASN A 246 3.93 15.11 -12.70
CA ASN A 246 2.51 14.78 -12.85
C ASN A 246 1.86 14.36 -11.53
N LEU A 247 2.53 13.52 -10.74
CA LEU A 247 2.05 13.12 -9.40
C LEU A 247 1.96 14.32 -8.46
N ALA A 248 2.99 15.17 -8.38
CA ALA A 248 2.96 16.38 -7.57
C ALA A 248 1.83 17.32 -8.00
N THR A 249 1.54 17.40 -9.31
CA THR A 249 0.41 18.17 -9.82
C THR A 249 -0.94 17.57 -9.39
N LEU A 250 -1.12 16.26 -9.48
CA LEU A 250 -2.34 15.60 -9.01
C LEU A 250 -2.54 15.78 -7.51
N LEU A 251 -1.51 15.53 -6.71
CA LEU A 251 -1.55 15.70 -5.26
C LEU A 251 -1.92 17.15 -4.88
N SER A 252 -1.41 18.14 -5.61
CA SER A 252 -1.68 19.55 -5.33
C SER A 252 -3.13 19.99 -5.62
N ARG A 253 -3.83 19.28 -6.52
CA ARG A 253 -5.17 19.66 -6.97
C ARG A 253 -6.27 18.79 -6.38
N ASP A 254 -6.02 17.48 -6.33
CA ASP A 254 -7.09 16.50 -6.23
C ASP A 254 -7.03 15.69 -4.90
N ALA A 255 -5.90 15.71 -4.17
CA ALA A 255 -5.74 14.89 -2.97
C ALA A 255 -6.28 15.50 -1.67
N GLY A 256 -6.74 16.75 -1.66
CA GLY A 256 -7.26 17.40 -0.45
C GLY A 256 -6.26 17.52 0.70
N LEU A 257 -4.97 17.52 0.40
CA LEU A 257 -3.87 17.59 1.33
C LEU A 257 -3.67 19.00 1.86
N ARG A 258 -3.38 19.14 3.16
CA ARG A 258 -3.06 20.42 3.83
C ARG A 258 -1.59 20.41 4.26
N PRO A 259 -0.88 21.53 4.19
CA PRO A 259 0.48 21.64 4.71
C PRO A 259 0.51 21.28 6.20
N ALA A 260 1.50 20.49 6.62
CA ALA A 260 1.74 20.13 8.00
C ALA A 260 3.10 20.62 8.53
N GLY A 261 4.04 20.96 7.66
CA GLY A 261 5.36 21.45 8.00
C GLY A 261 6.50 20.54 7.52
N ARG A 262 7.71 20.85 7.97
CA ARG A 262 8.91 20.04 7.68
C ARG A 262 8.93 18.81 8.57
N VAL A 263 9.48 17.72 8.06
CA VAL A 263 9.65 16.49 8.82
C VAL A 263 10.88 15.72 8.32
N THR A 264 11.58 15.07 9.24
CA THR A 264 12.56 14.03 8.89
C THR A 264 11.82 12.70 8.86
N ASP A 265 11.87 12.01 7.74
CA ASP A 265 11.26 10.69 7.58
C ASP A 265 12.00 9.60 8.37
N ARG A 266 11.48 8.38 8.39
CA ARG A 266 12.10 7.27 9.16
C ARG A 266 13.40 6.77 8.53
N MET A 267 13.72 7.19 7.32
CA MET A 267 14.98 6.93 6.62
C MET A 267 16.00 8.04 6.78
N GLY A 268 15.70 9.08 7.61
CA GLY A 268 16.58 10.21 7.90
C GLY A 268 16.58 11.30 6.83
N ARG A 269 15.61 11.29 5.89
CA ARG A 269 15.53 12.31 4.83
C ARG A 269 14.61 13.45 5.24
N GLU A 270 15.04 14.69 4.97
CA GLU A 270 14.22 15.87 5.18
C GLU A 270 13.18 16.00 4.07
N GLY A 271 11.92 16.27 4.45
CA GLY A 271 10.83 16.44 3.52
C GLY A 271 9.80 17.48 3.99
N GLN A 272 8.88 17.81 3.10
CA GLN A 272 7.70 18.63 3.38
C GLN A 272 6.49 17.72 3.53
N ALA A 273 5.88 17.72 4.72
CA ALA A 273 4.71 16.92 5.04
C ALA A 273 3.42 17.64 4.67
N PHE A 274 2.49 16.84 4.15
CA PHE A 274 1.11 17.24 3.89
C PHE A 274 0.19 16.19 4.48
N VAL A 275 -0.93 16.62 5.08
CA VAL A 275 -1.86 15.72 5.75
C VAL A 275 -3.28 15.87 5.24
N ARG A 276 -4.00 14.77 5.27
CA ARG A 276 -5.43 14.68 5.10
C ARG A 276 -6.02 13.87 6.25
N THR A 277 -7.09 14.34 6.82
CA THR A 277 -7.80 13.63 7.91
C THR A 277 -9.21 13.29 7.46
N THR A 278 -9.58 12.04 7.61
CA THR A 278 -10.92 11.51 7.39
C THR A 278 -11.44 10.84 8.64
N ALA A 279 -12.66 10.28 8.62
CA ALA A 279 -13.27 9.68 9.81
C ALA A 279 -12.43 8.50 10.36
N GLY A 280 -11.64 8.74 11.37
CA GLY A 280 -10.83 7.73 12.08
C GLY A 280 -9.42 7.54 11.55
N LEU A 281 -9.01 8.24 10.48
CA LEU A 281 -7.70 8.07 9.84
C LEU A 281 -7.09 9.43 9.49
N GLN A 282 -5.79 9.59 9.73
CA GLN A 282 -4.97 10.64 9.15
C GLN A 282 -3.94 10.02 8.21
N GLN A 283 -3.90 10.53 7.00
CA GLN A 283 -2.90 10.18 5.99
C GLN A 283 -1.91 11.33 5.86
N MET A 284 -0.64 11.02 5.93
CA MET A 284 0.47 11.96 5.70
C MET A 284 1.22 11.53 4.45
N VAL A 285 1.54 12.51 3.60
CA VAL A 285 2.44 12.34 2.45
C VAL A 285 3.63 13.25 2.66
N VAL A 286 4.83 12.72 2.59
CA VAL A 286 6.07 13.48 2.67
C VAL A 286 6.70 13.57 1.29
N LEU A 287 6.93 14.79 0.83
CA LEU A 287 7.52 15.06 -0.47
C LEU A 287 8.89 15.71 -0.32
N ASP A 288 9.79 15.37 -1.21
CA ASP A 288 11.00 16.15 -1.42
C ASP A 288 10.61 17.56 -1.89
N PRO A 289 11.01 18.63 -1.19
CA PRO A 289 10.61 20.00 -1.53
C PRO A 289 11.25 20.54 -2.81
N ASP A 290 12.30 19.90 -3.32
CA ASP A 290 13.05 20.38 -4.47
C ASP A 290 12.57 19.77 -5.79
N ASP A 291 12.34 18.47 -5.81
CA ASP A 291 11.93 17.74 -7.03
C ASP A 291 10.50 17.19 -6.99
N GLY A 292 9.85 17.18 -5.82
CA GLY A 292 8.46 16.72 -5.65
C GLY A 292 8.29 15.21 -5.56
N ARG A 293 9.37 14.46 -5.44
CA ARG A 293 9.34 13.02 -5.26
C ARG A 293 8.65 12.67 -3.94
N VAL A 294 7.80 11.67 -3.96
CA VAL A 294 7.21 11.09 -2.75
C VAL A 294 8.30 10.32 -2.00
N LEU A 295 8.62 10.76 -0.79
CA LEU A 295 9.58 10.11 0.09
C LEU A 295 8.91 9.02 0.91
N ASP A 296 7.76 9.35 1.52
CA ASP A 296 6.98 8.38 2.28
C ASP A 296 5.49 8.72 2.34
N MET A 297 4.72 7.73 2.82
CA MET A 297 3.34 7.88 3.26
C MET A 297 3.15 7.19 4.59
N GLU A 298 2.48 7.87 5.54
CA GLU A 298 2.13 7.34 6.85
C GLU A 298 0.63 7.44 7.08
N GLU A 299 0.06 6.39 7.67
CA GLU A 299 -1.33 6.37 8.15
C GLU A 299 -1.36 6.22 9.66
N THR A 300 -2.10 7.09 10.34
CA THR A 300 -2.29 7.05 11.80
C THR A 300 -3.76 7.04 12.16
N GLY A 301 -4.11 6.30 13.21
CA GLY A 301 -5.46 6.33 13.78
C GLY A 301 -5.74 7.69 14.44
N THR A 302 -6.93 8.25 14.25
CA THR A 302 -7.32 9.51 14.90
C THR A 302 -8.24 9.31 16.10
N ARG A 303 -8.61 8.07 16.40
CA ARG A 303 -9.45 7.67 17.53
C ARG A 303 -8.98 6.33 18.09
N ASP A 304 -9.35 6.06 19.33
CA ASP A 304 -9.15 4.75 19.94
C ASP A 304 -10.03 3.70 19.26
N ASP A 305 -9.48 2.51 19.09
CA ASP A 305 -10.19 1.30 18.67
C ASP A 305 -9.97 0.19 19.71
N PRO A 306 -10.89 0.01 20.65
CA PRO A 306 -10.76 -0.99 21.72
C PRO A 306 -10.74 -2.43 21.20
N GLU A 307 -11.36 -2.71 20.06
CA GLU A 307 -11.39 -4.06 19.47
C GLU A 307 -9.97 -4.54 19.10
N TYR A 308 -9.16 -3.63 18.55
CA TYR A 308 -7.77 -3.90 18.16
C TYR A 308 -6.74 -3.31 19.13
N ARG A 309 -7.21 -2.80 20.28
CA ARG A 309 -6.38 -2.14 21.31
C ARG A 309 -5.52 -0.99 20.76
N LEU A 310 -6.01 -0.31 19.74
CA LEU A 310 -5.36 0.85 19.16
C LEU A 310 -5.70 2.12 19.93
N LYS A 311 -4.74 3.05 19.94
CA LYS A 311 -4.90 4.40 20.47
C LYS A 311 -4.86 5.43 19.36
N ALA A 312 -5.53 6.55 19.60
CA ALA A 312 -5.36 7.70 18.73
C ALA A 312 -3.88 8.09 18.64
N GLY A 313 -3.36 8.24 17.43
CA GLY A 313 -1.96 8.50 17.15
C GLY A 313 -1.12 7.25 16.87
N ASP A 314 -1.66 6.05 16.99
CA ASP A 314 -0.95 4.84 16.58
C ASP A 314 -0.75 4.82 15.07
N VAL A 315 0.47 4.45 14.64
CA VAL A 315 0.81 4.30 13.23
C VAL A 315 0.27 2.96 12.74
N LEU A 316 -0.64 3.02 11.78
CA LEU A 316 -1.27 1.85 11.19
C LEU A 316 -0.45 1.28 10.03
N SER A 317 0.12 2.16 9.24
CA SER A 317 1.01 1.82 8.14
C SER A 317 1.99 2.94 7.84
N TYR A 318 3.13 2.56 7.30
CA TYR A 318 4.16 3.48 6.82
C TYR A 318 4.87 2.84 5.64
N THR A 319 5.06 3.60 4.57
CA THR A 319 5.81 3.17 3.39
C THR A 319 6.80 4.25 3.00
N ALA A 320 8.09 3.91 2.96
CA ALA A 320 9.14 4.76 2.43
C ALA A 320 9.68 4.20 1.11
N TRP A 321 9.83 5.04 0.09
CA TRP A 321 10.47 4.69 -1.18
C TRP A 321 11.96 5.03 -1.12
N LEU A 322 12.83 4.05 -1.41
CA LEU A 322 14.29 4.13 -1.22
C LEU A 322 15.05 4.49 -2.50
N SER A 323 14.40 4.61 -3.63
CA SER A 323 14.99 4.92 -4.94
C SER A 323 14.23 5.99 -5.66
#